data_7406b4044499d9737281ead7966461ee
#
_entry.id   7406b4044499d9737281ead7966461ee
#
_cell.length_a   1.000
_cell.length_b   1.000
_cell.length_c   1.000
_cell.angle_alpha   90.00
_cell.angle_beta   90.00
_cell.angle_gamma   90.00
#
_symmetry.space_group_name_H-M   'P 1'
#
loop_
_entity.id
_entity.type
_entity.pdbx_description
1 polymer ?
#
loop_
_entity_poly.entity_id
_entity_poly.type
_entity_poly.pdbx_seq_one_letter_code
_entity_poly.pdbx_strand_id
1 'polypeptide(L)'
;MTQESTHTTHSTYPLPQALTRLQDQPQVQNLLARALHEHKLGHAYLFVGAPGSGKGLAAKALAQCVLCAQGGDAACDDCIRISRGTHPDVHVLAPASANGYLIEQIRQLIADVSLAPMRSTHKIYVIDRADLLRENSANALLKTIEEPPADTIFILSARSSSAVLPTIVSRCQVVAFRTLTDAAAKAAIMREISATEQEARIALAATGTPGRAVEFLQSSTRKNIRRQLIDVFGNLLRNDS
;
A
#
# COMPACT_ATOMS: atom_id res chain seq x y z
N MET A 1 4.09 -21.96 34.42
CA MET A 1 4.36 -20.52 34.29
C MET A 1 5.33 -20.35 33.13
N THR A 2 4.80 -20.17 31.94
CA THR A 2 5.59 -19.97 30.69
C THR A 2 5.55 -18.49 30.38
N GLN A 3 6.69 -17.81 30.51
CA GLN A 3 6.84 -16.40 30.17
C GLN A 3 6.84 -16.27 28.66
N GLU A 4 5.81 -15.66 28.11
CA GLU A 4 5.80 -15.16 26.72
C GLU A 4 6.76 -13.96 26.66
N SER A 5 7.92 -14.20 26.07
CA SER A 5 8.89 -13.15 25.73
C SER A 5 8.33 -12.33 24.58
N THR A 6 7.77 -11.17 24.87
CA THR A 6 7.45 -10.14 23.90
C THR A 6 8.76 -9.60 23.32
N HIS A 7 9.23 -10.17 22.22
CA HIS A 7 10.30 -9.61 21.41
C HIS A 7 9.79 -8.34 20.71
N THR A 8 9.90 -7.22 21.42
CA THR A 8 9.82 -5.88 20.79
C THR A 8 11.13 -5.68 20.03
N THR A 9 11.14 -6.02 18.75
CA THR A 9 12.28 -5.74 17.87
C THR A 9 12.33 -4.23 17.62
N HIS A 10 13.07 -3.50 18.46
CA HIS A 10 13.41 -2.10 18.18
C HIS A 10 14.23 -2.04 16.90
N SER A 11 13.81 -1.21 15.95
CA SER A 11 14.60 -0.92 14.75
C SER A 11 15.95 -0.33 15.16
N THR A 12 17.04 -0.93 14.68
CA THR A 12 18.41 -0.45 14.92
C THR A 12 18.71 0.84 14.14
N TYR A 13 17.86 1.18 13.16
CA TYR A 13 18.02 2.32 12.26
C TYR A 13 17.03 3.43 12.58
N PRO A 14 17.40 4.71 12.35
CA PRO A 14 16.46 5.83 12.44
C PRO A 14 15.22 5.55 11.58
N LEU A 15 14.04 5.66 12.19
CA LEU A 15 12.79 5.34 11.53
C LEU A 15 12.15 6.61 10.95
N PRO A 16 12.05 6.76 9.61
CA PRO A 16 11.30 7.84 9.00
C PRO A 16 9.85 7.88 9.48
N GLN A 17 9.31 9.07 9.67
CA GLN A 17 7.94 9.26 10.18
C GLN A 17 6.89 8.52 9.34
N ALA A 18 7.07 8.50 8.02
CA ALA A 18 6.17 7.78 7.12
C ALA A 18 6.13 6.26 7.41
N LEU A 19 7.26 5.66 7.80
CA LEU A 19 7.33 4.23 8.11
C LEU A 19 6.73 3.88 9.48
N THR A 20 6.52 4.83 10.39
CA THR A 20 5.89 4.54 11.70
C THR A 20 4.48 3.98 11.55
N ARG A 21 3.81 4.27 10.42
CA ARG A 21 2.50 3.71 10.09
C ARG A 21 2.50 2.20 9.87
N LEU A 22 3.68 1.58 9.67
CA LEU A 22 3.85 0.14 9.44
C LEU A 22 4.11 -0.65 10.72
N GLN A 23 3.76 -0.12 11.90
CA GLN A 23 3.99 -0.78 13.19
C GLN A 23 3.35 -2.17 13.30
N ASP A 24 2.29 -2.44 12.54
CA ASP A 24 1.66 -3.77 12.48
C ASP A 24 2.43 -4.76 11.57
N GLN A 25 3.48 -4.28 10.89
CA GLN A 25 4.37 -5.03 10.01
C GLN A 25 5.85 -4.74 10.35
N PRO A 26 6.31 -5.04 11.57
CA PRO A 26 7.63 -4.61 12.06
C PRO A 26 8.79 -5.15 11.21
N GLN A 27 8.65 -6.33 10.61
CA GLN A 27 9.68 -6.89 9.73
C GLN A 27 9.82 -6.08 8.43
N VAL A 28 8.68 -5.66 7.83
CA VAL A 28 8.66 -4.81 6.65
C VAL A 28 9.22 -3.42 6.98
N GLN A 29 8.77 -2.86 8.11
CA GLN A 29 9.25 -1.57 8.60
C GLN A 29 10.77 -1.54 8.75
N ASN A 30 11.35 -2.54 9.42
CA ASN A 30 12.79 -2.66 9.63
C ASN A 30 13.56 -2.88 8.31
N LEU A 31 13.03 -3.70 7.41
CA LEU A 31 13.63 -3.95 6.10
C LEU A 31 13.73 -2.65 5.29
N LEU A 32 12.63 -1.89 5.20
CA LEU A 32 12.59 -0.65 4.45
C LEU A 32 13.44 0.45 5.11
N ALA A 33 13.39 0.58 6.45
CA ALA A 33 14.22 1.53 7.19
C ALA A 33 15.72 1.27 6.97
N ARG A 34 16.12 0.00 7.01
CA ARG A 34 17.50 -0.41 6.72
C ARG A 34 17.92 -0.06 5.30
N ALA A 35 17.08 -0.43 4.30
CA ALA A 35 17.38 -0.16 2.89
C ALA A 35 17.55 1.34 2.60
N LEU A 36 16.72 2.19 3.23
CA LEU A 36 16.81 3.64 3.16
C LEU A 36 18.10 4.17 3.81
N HIS A 37 18.39 3.72 5.04
CA HIS A 37 19.57 4.18 5.78
C HIS A 37 20.89 3.77 5.10
N GLU A 38 20.95 2.55 4.55
CA GLU A 38 22.13 2.04 3.85
C GLU A 38 22.23 2.53 2.39
N HIS A 39 21.29 3.34 1.91
CA HIS A 39 21.18 3.76 0.50
C HIS A 39 21.20 2.57 -0.48
N LYS A 40 20.58 1.46 -0.07
CA LYS A 40 20.50 0.19 -0.84
C LYS A 40 19.06 -0.15 -1.21
N LEU A 41 18.31 0.84 -1.67
CA LEU A 41 16.97 0.57 -2.19
C LEU A 41 17.08 -0.26 -3.48
N GLY A 42 16.29 -1.32 -3.54
CA GLY A 42 16.12 -2.07 -4.79
C GLY A 42 15.29 -1.28 -5.79
N HIS A 43 15.53 -1.53 -7.06
CA HIS A 43 14.74 -0.92 -8.14
C HIS A 43 13.35 -1.57 -8.31
N ALA A 44 13.14 -2.79 -7.80
CA ALA A 44 11.87 -3.50 -7.89
C ALA A 44 11.57 -4.31 -6.63
N TYR A 45 10.39 -4.11 -6.08
CA TYR A 45 9.86 -4.84 -4.93
C TYR A 45 8.60 -5.61 -5.30
N LEU A 46 8.45 -6.82 -4.76
CA LEU A 46 7.21 -7.58 -4.82
C LEU A 46 6.66 -7.74 -3.39
N PHE A 47 5.64 -6.96 -3.06
CA PHE A 47 4.93 -7.02 -1.78
C PHE A 47 3.88 -8.13 -1.83
N VAL A 48 4.06 -9.19 -1.04
CA VAL A 48 3.17 -10.35 -1.01
C VAL A 48 2.45 -10.50 0.31
N GLY A 49 1.18 -10.84 0.26
CA GLY A 49 0.36 -11.06 1.45
C GLY A 49 -1.14 -10.92 1.20
N ALA A 50 -1.95 -11.31 2.17
CA ALA A 50 -3.40 -11.25 2.10
C ALA A 50 -3.91 -9.83 1.76
N PRO A 51 -5.11 -9.69 1.16
CA PRO A 51 -5.78 -8.39 1.06
C PRO A 51 -5.87 -7.72 2.43
N GLY A 52 -5.60 -6.43 2.49
CA GLY A 52 -5.66 -5.68 3.76
C GLY A 52 -4.44 -5.80 4.67
N SER A 53 -3.40 -6.54 4.30
CA SER A 53 -2.17 -6.68 5.10
C SER A 53 -1.28 -5.43 5.17
N GLY A 54 -1.67 -4.32 4.52
CA GLY A 54 -0.92 -3.06 4.58
C GLY A 54 0.05 -2.81 3.42
N LYS A 55 0.04 -3.63 2.35
CA LYS A 55 0.92 -3.47 1.18
C LYS A 55 0.84 -2.09 0.53
N GLY A 56 -0.38 -1.58 0.30
CA GLY A 56 -0.60 -0.24 -0.25
C GLY A 56 -0.13 0.88 0.68
N LEU A 57 -0.30 0.71 1.99
CA LEU A 57 0.23 1.64 2.98
C LEU A 57 1.76 1.67 2.95
N ALA A 58 2.40 0.50 2.86
CA ALA A 58 3.85 0.40 2.75
C ALA A 58 4.38 1.00 1.44
N ALA A 59 3.68 0.82 0.32
CA ALA A 59 4.05 1.45 -0.95
C ALA A 59 3.99 2.99 -0.85
N LYS A 60 2.94 3.54 -0.26
CA LYS A 60 2.83 4.98 0.00
C LYS A 60 3.92 5.49 0.96
N ALA A 61 4.18 4.76 2.05
CA ALA A 61 5.21 5.13 3.02
C ALA A 61 6.62 5.11 2.40
N LEU A 62 6.94 4.11 1.59
CA LEU A 62 8.21 4.06 0.85
C LEU A 62 8.31 5.22 -0.15
N ALA A 63 7.23 5.52 -0.88
CA ALA A 63 7.19 6.66 -1.80
C ALA A 63 7.43 7.97 -1.06
N GLN A 64 6.84 8.17 0.12
CA GLN A 64 7.10 9.35 0.95
C GLN A 64 8.56 9.44 1.38
N CYS A 65 9.18 8.34 1.77
CA CYS A 65 10.59 8.33 2.17
C CYS A 65 11.55 8.65 1.00
N VAL A 66 11.21 8.21 -0.22
CA VAL A 66 12.07 8.40 -1.40
C VAL A 66 11.88 9.77 -2.04
N LEU A 67 10.65 10.28 -2.13
CA LEU A 67 10.33 11.50 -2.87
C LEU A 67 10.32 12.76 -2.02
N CYS A 68 10.23 12.64 -0.69
CA CYS A 68 10.25 13.77 0.23
C CYS A 68 11.67 14.22 0.53
N ALA A 69 11.95 15.50 0.36
CA ALA A 69 13.26 16.09 0.65
C ALA A 69 13.67 15.95 2.14
N GLN A 70 12.70 15.80 3.05
CA GLN A 70 12.93 15.52 4.48
C GLN A 70 12.96 14.02 4.81
N GLY A 71 13.04 13.13 3.81
CA GLY A 71 13.14 11.69 4.02
C GLY A 71 11.86 11.04 4.59
N GLY A 72 10.68 11.58 4.29
CA GLY A 72 9.41 10.99 4.71
C GLY A 72 8.91 11.53 6.05
N ASP A 73 8.82 12.84 6.20
CA ASP A 73 8.27 13.54 7.38
C ASP A 73 6.74 13.38 7.55
N ALA A 74 6.07 12.80 6.56
CA ALA A 74 4.63 12.58 6.50
C ALA A 74 3.76 13.87 6.57
N ALA A 75 4.37 15.06 6.55
CA ALA A 75 3.72 16.34 6.76
C ALA A 75 3.89 17.34 5.61
N CYS A 76 4.98 17.27 4.84
CA CYS A 76 5.23 18.18 3.72
C CYS A 76 4.24 18.00 2.56
N ASP A 77 4.23 18.94 1.61
CA ASP A 77 3.31 18.92 0.45
C ASP A 77 3.44 17.63 -0.38
N ASP A 78 4.66 17.14 -0.60
CA ASP A 78 4.87 15.88 -1.33
C ASP A 78 4.31 14.68 -0.56
N CYS A 79 4.55 14.58 0.75
CA CYS A 79 3.98 13.54 1.58
C CYS A 79 2.43 13.56 1.60
N ILE A 80 1.84 14.76 1.63
CA ILE A 80 0.38 14.93 1.57
C ILE A 80 -0.15 14.51 0.20
N ARG A 81 0.49 14.91 -0.91
CA ARG A 81 0.11 14.51 -2.28
C ARG A 81 0.18 13.00 -2.47
N ILE A 82 1.26 12.37 -1.98
CA ILE A 82 1.43 10.90 -2.04
C ILE A 82 0.31 10.20 -1.25
N SER A 83 0.01 10.67 -0.05
CA SER A 83 -1.09 10.12 0.76
C SER A 83 -2.44 10.20 0.04
N ARG A 84 -2.70 11.29 -0.69
CA ARG A 84 -3.92 11.53 -1.47
C ARG A 84 -3.92 10.86 -2.85
N GLY A 85 -2.79 10.30 -3.29
CA GLY A 85 -2.65 9.71 -4.64
C GLY A 85 -2.64 10.75 -5.77
N THR A 86 -2.15 11.96 -5.50
CA THR A 86 -2.11 13.09 -6.45
C THR A 86 -0.69 13.58 -6.75
N HIS A 87 0.34 12.84 -6.33
CA HIS A 87 1.73 13.19 -6.62
C HIS A 87 2.08 12.82 -8.06
N PRO A 88 2.64 13.75 -8.88
CA PRO A 88 2.87 13.51 -10.31
C PRO A 88 3.90 12.40 -10.59
N ASP A 89 4.85 12.15 -9.68
CA ASP A 89 5.89 11.13 -9.85
C ASP A 89 5.54 9.81 -9.14
N VAL A 90 4.27 9.62 -8.71
CA VAL A 90 3.77 8.36 -8.16
C VAL A 90 2.60 7.86 -9.00
N HIS A 91 2.84 6.80 -9.74
CA HIS A 91 1.87 6.21 -10.66
C HIS A 91 1.32 4.91 -10.09
N VAL A 92 0.03 4.87 -9.84
CA VAL A 92 -0.64 3.67 -9.33
C VAL A 92 -1.45 3.03 -10.45
N LEU A 93 -1.04 1.84 -10.86
CA LEU A 93 -1.76 1.01 -11.81
C LEU A 93 -2.59 -0.03 -11.07
N ALA A 94 -3.88 -0.05 -11.36
CA ALA A 94 -4.80 -1.09 -10.92
C ALA A 94 -5.37 -1.85 -12.13
N PRO A 95 -5.81 -3.12 -11.94
CA PRO A 95 -6.46 -3.86 -13.01
C PRO A 95 -7.68 -3.11 -13.56
N ALA A 96 -7.85 -3.09 -14.89
CA ALA A 96 -8.98 -2.43 -15.53
C ALA A 96 -10.32 -3.10 -15.17
N SER A 97 -10.29 -4.39 -14.86
CA SER A 97 -11.44 -5.19 -14.46
C SER A 97 -11.05 -6.38 -13.60
N ALA A 98 -12.03 -7.17 -13.16
CA ALA A 98 -11.79 -8.44 -12.49
C ALA A 98 -10.94 -9.41 -13.35
N ASN A 99 -10.93 -9.24 -14.67
CA ASN A 99 -10.17 -10.07 -15.61
C ASN A 99 -8.70 -9.66 -15.75
N GLY A 100 -8.26 -8.60 -15.08
CA GLY A 100 -6.87 -8.16 -15.02
C GLY A 100 -6.58 -6.88 -15.80
N TYR A 101 -5.32 -6.77 -16.22
CA TYR A 101 -4.76 -5.63 -16.90
C TYR A 101 -4.97 -5.69 -18.40
N LEU A 102 -5.26 -4.53 -19.02
CA LEU A 102 -5.18 -4.36 -20.47
C LEU A 102 -3.71 -4.17 -20.86
N ILE A 103 -3.31 -4.71 -22.00
CA ILE A 103 -1.93 -4.56 -22.51
C ILE A 103 -1.58 -3.08 -22.75
N GLU A 104 -2.57 -2.27 -23.12
CA GLU A 104 -2.42 -0.84 -23.34
C GLU A 104 -2.01 -0.09 -22.07
N GLN A 105 -2.54 -0.48 -20.89
CA GLN A 105 -2.13 0.10 -19.61
C GLN A 105 -0.63 -0.12 -19.35
N ILE A 106 -0.14 -1.32 -19.65
CA ILE A 106 1.28 -1.67 -19.47
C ILE A 106 2.14 -0.93 -20.49
N ARG A 107 1.71 -0.83 -21.75
CA ARG A 107 2.43 -0.05 -22.77
C ARG A 107 2.53 1.43 -22.42
N GLN A 108 1.45 2.02 -21.91
CA GLN A 108 1.45 3.40 -21.43
C GLN A 108 2.41 3.60 -20.25
N LEU A 109 2.42 2.67 -19.28
CA LEU A 109 3.38 2.69 -18.18
C LEU A 109 4.82 2.64 -18.70
N ILE A 110 5.15 1.73 -19.63
CA ILE A 110 6.50 1.60 -20.20
C ILE A 110 6.92 2.88 -20.92
N ALA A 111 6.02 3.52 -21.65
CA ALA A 111 6.29 4.79 -22.32
C ALA A 111 6.55 5.91 -21.30
N ASP A 112 5.77 5.96 -20.22
CA ASP A 112 5.89 6.96 -19.18
C ASP A 112 7.18 6.79 -18.34
N VAL A 113 7.63 5.56 -18.12
CA VAL A 113 8.88 5.27 -17.38
C VAL A 113 10.10 5.95 -18.02
N SER A 114 10.13 6.07 -19.33
CA SER A 114 11.24 6.71 -20.07
C SER A 114 11.31 8.23 -19.92
N LEU A 115 10.28 8.87 -19.36
CA LEU A 115 10.24 10.31 -19.13
C LEU A 115 10.92 10.66 -17.82
N ALA A 116 11.53 11.84 -17.74
CA ALA A 116 12.12 12.35 -16.50
C ALA A 116 11.06 12.60 -15.42
N PRO A 117 11.40 12.50 -14.12
CA PRO A 117 10.53 12.92 -13.04
C PRO A 117 10.10 14.39 -13.21
N MET A 118 8.88 14.72 -12.78
CA MET A 118 8.33 16.07 -12.92
C MET A 118 8.65 16.99 -11.74
N ARG A 119 8.68 16.44 -10.52
CA ARG A 119 8.77 17.21 -9.28
C ARG A 119 9.87 16.69 -8.35
N SER A 120 10.06 15.40 -8.28
CA SER A 120 11.01 14.73 -7.39
C SER A 120 12.24 14.24 -8.13
N THR A 121 13.18 13.62 -7.41
CA THR A 121 14.39 13.01 -8.00
C THR A 121 14.14 11.61 -8.54
N HIS A 122 13.02 10.99 -8.17
CA HIS A 122 12.66 9.62 -8.56
C HIS A 122 11.21 9.53 -8.98
N LYS A 123 10.88 8.46 -9.72
CA LYS A 123 9.51 8.05 -10.05
C LYS A 123 9.20 6.70 -9.40
N ILE A 124 7.98 6.55 -8.92
CA ILE A 124 7.52 5.32 -8.29
C ILE A 124 6.30 4.78 -9.03
N TYR A 125 6.39 3.53 -9.47
CA TYR A 125 5.31 2.81 -10.11
C TYR A 125 4.80 1.72 -9.19
N VAL A 126 3.54 1.85 -8.76
CA VAL A 126 2.85 0.85 -7.94
C VAL A 126 1.92 0.07 -8.85
N ILE A 127 2.19 -1.22 -9.03
CA ILE A 127 1.35 -2.15 -9.82
C ILE A 127 0.57 -3.01 -8.82
N ASP A 128 -0.70 -2.67 -8.61
CA ASP A 128 -1.56 -3.41 -7.67
C ASP A 128 -2.03 -4.72 -8.30
N ARG A 129 -2.12 -5.78 -7.52
CA ARG A 129 -2.58 -7.09 -8.00
C ARG A 129 -1.79 -7.60 -9.20
N ALA A 130 -0.46 -7.61 -9.11
CA ALA A 130 0.40 -8.16 -10.16
C ALA A 130 0.11 -9.66 -10.46
N ASP A 131 -0.57 -10.35 -9.53
CA ASP A 131 -1.15 -11.68 -9.74
C ASP A 131 -2.22 -11.72 -10.85
N LEU A 132 -2.70 -10.58 -11.33
CA LEU A 132 -3.64 -10.45 -12.44
C LEU A 132 -2.98 -10.00 -13.74
N LEU A 133 -1.66 -9.87 -13.78
CA LEU A 133 -0.93 -9.64 -15.03
C LEU A 133 -0.95 -10.91 -15.87
N ARG A 134 -1.49 -10.82 -17.09
CA ARG A 134 -1.41 -11.91 -18.07
C ARG A 134 0.00 -11.99 -18.62
N GLU A 135 0.38 -13.17 -19.13
CA GLU A 135 1.73 -13.45 -19.63
C GLU A 135 2.22 -12.39 -20.63
N ASN A 136 1.42 -12.00 -21.61
CA ASN A 136 1.80 -10.98 -22.60
C ASN A 136 2.09 -9.61 -21.94
N SER A 137 1.26 -9.20 -20.98
CA SER A 137 1.45 -7.93 -20.23
C SER A 137 2.66 -7.99 -19.32
N ALA A 138 2.87 -9.12 -18.66
CA ALA A 138 4.01 -9.34 -17.80
C ALA A 138 5.32 -9.37 -18.59
N ASN A 139 5.36 -10.10 -19.72
CA ASN A 139 6.54 -10.17 -20.59
C ASN A 139 6.93 -8.80 -21.16
N ALA A 140 5.95 -7.97 -21.52
CA ALA A 140 6.22 -6.59 -21.96
C ALA A 140 6.91 -5.75 -20.86
N LEU A 141 6.59 -5.99 -19.59
CA LEU A 141 7.15 -5.27 -18.45
C LEU A 141 8.54 -5.76 -18.02
N LEU A 142 8.90 -7.01 -18.34
CA LEU A 142 10.13 -7.64 -17.83
C LEU A 142 11.39 -6.83 -18.12
N LYS A 143 11.56 -6.35 -19.37
CA LYS A 143 12.74 -5.56 -19.76
C LYS A 143 12.85 -4.27 -18.93
N THR A 144 11.71 -3.61 -18.68
CA THR A 144 11.66 -2.37 -17.91
C THR A 144 11.93 -2.59 -16.43
N ILE A 145 11.51 -3.74 -15.86
CA ILE A 145 11.85 -4.11 -14.48
C ILE A 145 13.31 -4.51 -14.36
N GLU A 146 13.89 -5.17 -15.39
CA GLU A 146 15.27 -5.65 -15.36
C GLU A 146 16.28 -4.52 -15.50
N GLU A 147 16.01 -3.58 -16.39
CA GLU A 147 16.85 -2.42 -16.69
C GLU A 147 16.04 -1.11 -16.58
N PRO A 148 15.58 -0.75 -15.38
CA PRO A 148 14.81 0.48 -15.20
C PRO A 148 15.73 1.71 -15.34
N PRO A 149 15.20 2.87 -15.73
CA PRO A 149 15.92 4.14 -15.57
C PRO A 149 16.40 4.31 -14.13
N ALA A 150 17.57 4.97 -13.95
CA ALA A 150 18.25 5.07 -12.65
C ALA A 150 17.35 5.60 -11.51
N ASP A 151 16.40 6.48 -11.85
CA ASP A 151 15.54 7.17 -10.90
C ASP A 151 14.14 6.52 -10.77
N THR A 152 14.01 5.23 -11.07
CA THR A 152 12.73 4.54 -11.09
C THR A 152 12.70 3.37 -10.10
N ILE A 153 11.63 3.33 -9.29
CA ILE A 153 11.35 2.20 -8.39
C ILE A 153 9.98 1.61 -8.71
N PHE A 154 9.98 0.28 -8.91
CA PHE A 154 8.75 -0.50 -9.09
C PHE A 154 8.32 -1.16 -7.78
N ILE A 155 7.05 -1.06 -7.43
CA ILE A 155 6.44 -1.74 -6.31
C ILE A 155 5.25 -2.55 -6.82
N LEU A 156 5.42 -3.85 -6.95
CA LEU A 156 4.35 -4.75 -7.33
C LEU A 156 3.68 -5.30 -6.08
N SER A 157 2.36 -5.41 -6.06
CA SER A 157 1.63 -6.09 -5.00
C SER A 157 0.96 -7.37 -5.50
N ALA A 158 0.95 -8.42 -4.69
CA ALA A 158 0.29 -9.68 -5.01
C ALA A 158 -0.24 -10.37 -3.75
N ARG A 159 -1.09 -11.38 -3.92
CA ARG A 159 -1.57 -12.23 -2.81
C ARG A 159 -0.50 -13.20 -2.32
N SER A 160 0.27 -13.76 -3.24
CA SER A 160 1.41 -14.64 -2.98
C SER A 160 2.41 -14.53 -4.13
N SER A 161 3.66 -14.92 -3.89
CA SER A 161 4.69 -15.00 -4.95
C SER A 161 4.37 -16.08 -5.98
N SER A 162 3.73 -17.18 -5.57
CA SER A 162 3.32 -18.27 -6.46
C SER A 162 2.22 -17.88 -7.45
N ALA A 163 1.50 -16.80 -7.19
CA ALA A 163 0.47 -16.28 -8.11
C ALA A 163 1.04 -15.31 -9.16
N VAL A 164 2.32 -14.98 -9.09
CA VAL A 164 3.01 -14.07 -10.02
C VAL A 164 3.95 -14.89 -10.89
N LEU A 165 4.13 -14.49 -12.14
CA LEU A 165 5.04 -15.19 -13.05
C LEU A 165 6.45 -15.25 -12.45
N PRO A 166 7.11 -16.44 -12.48
CA PRO A 166 8.44 -16.62 -11.90
C PRO A 166 9.49 -15.64 -12.46
N THR A 167 9.32 -15.25 -13.72
CA THR A 167 10.18 -14.27 -14.40
C THR A 167 10.12 -12.88 -13.79
N ILE A 168 8.98 -12.45 -13.25
CA ILE A 168 8.85 -11.21 -12.48
C ILE A 168 9.42 -11.40 -11.07
N VAL A 169 9.07 -12.52 -10.41
CA VAL A 169 9.53 -12.81 -9.04
C VAL A 169 11.04 -12.79 -8.94
N SER A 170 11.73 -13.38 -9.92
CA SER A 170 13.21 -13.46 -9.93
C SER A 170 13.91 -12.10 -10.05
N ARG A 171 13.20 -11.04 -10.47
CA ARG A 171 13.74 -9.68 -10.66
C ARG A 171 13.30 -8.70 -9.58
N CYS A 172 12.48 -9.16 -8.63
CA CYS A 172 11.97 -8.33 -7.55
C CYS A 172 12.50 -8.77 -6.19
N GLN A 173 12.77 -7.83 -5.31
CA GLN A 173 12.95 -8.14 -3.90
C GLN A 173 11.59 -8.48 -3.29
N VAL A 174 11.40 -9.74 -2.91
CA VAL A 174 10.15 -10.20 -2.31
C VAL A 174 10.06 -9.76 -0.85
N VAL A 175 8.96 -9.08 -0.50
CA VAL A 175 8.68 -8.60 0.86
C VAL A 175 7.35 -9.20 1.31
N ALA A 176 7.40 -10.07 2.32
CA ALA A 176 6.23 -10.76 2.84
C ALA A 176 5.52 -9.95 3.93
N PHE A 177 4.20 -9.79 3.79
CA PHE A 177 3.32 -9.13 4.74
C PHE A 177 2.50 -10.16 5.51
N ARG A 178 2.48 -10.04 6.82
CA ARG A 178 1.63 -10.87 7.69
C ARG A 178 0.17 -10.44 7.57
N THR A 179 -0.72 -11.39 7.71
CA THR A 179 -2.16 -11.08 7.84
C THR A 179 -2.39 -10.34 9.17
N LEU A 180 -3.11 -9.24 9.11
CA LEU A 180 -3.49 -8.50 10.32
C LEU A 180 -4.60 -9.26 11.06
N THR A 181 -4.55 -9.26 12.38
CA THR A 181 -5.69 -9.65 13.19
C THR A 181 -6.80 -8.61 13.10
N ASP A 182 -8.04 -8.97 13.39
CA ASP A 182 -9.16 -8.01 13.40
C ASP A 182 -8.91 -6.82 14.33
N ALA A 183 -8.27 -7.07 15.49
CA ALA A 183 -7.88 -6.00 16.41
C ALA A 183 -6.87 -5.04 15.79
N ALA A 184 -5.82 -5.56 15.14
CA ALA A 184 -4.81 -4.76 14.46
C ALA A 184 -5.41 -4.00 13.25
N ALA A 185 -6.31 -4.64 12.50
CA ALA A 185 -7.00 -4.01 11.38
C ALA A 185 -7.88 -2.83 11.82
N LYS A 186 -8.65 -2.98 12.91
CA LYS A 186 -9.44 -1.89 13.51
C LYS A 186 -8.54 -0.76 14.02
N ALA A 187 -7.48 -1.10 14.74
CA ALA A 187 -6.53 -0.14 15.26
C ALA A 187 -5.86 0.66 14.13
N ALA A 188 -5.53 0.02 12.99
CA ALA A 188 -4.99 0.69 11.82
C ALA A 188 -5.97 1.72 11.24
N ILE A 189 -7.26 1.39 11.12
CA ILE A 189 -8.31 2.31 10.65
C ILE A 189 -8.43 3.51 11.60
N MET A 190 -8.49 3.26 12.90
CA MET A 190 -8.64 4.30 13.93
C MET A 190 -7.47 5.28 13.92
N ARG A 191 -6.24 4.80 13.71
CA ARG A 191 -5.05 5.66 13.59
C ARG A 191 -5.06 6.54 12.34
N GLU A 192 -5.53 5.99 11.22
CA GLU A 192 -5.46 6.69 9.93
C GLU A 192 -6.47 7.84 9.84
N ILE A 193 -7.65 7.72 10.47
CA ILE A 193 -8.75 8.68 10.28
C ILE A 193 -9.46 9.11 11.58
N SER A 194 -8.87 8.82 12.74
CA SER A 194 -9.48 9.12 14.05
C SER A 194 -10.92 8.60 14.19
N ALA A 195 -11.21 7.41 13.62
CA ALA A 195 -12.52 6.78 13.72
C ALA A 195 -12.73 6.16 15.11
N THR A 196 -13.97 6.04 15.53
CA THR A 196 -14.33 5.25 16.72
C THR A 196 -14.18 3.75 16.44
N GLU A 197 -14.04 2.94 17.48
CA GLU A 197 -13.94 1.47 17.32
C GLU A 197 -15.17 0.88 16.61
N GLN A 198 -16.36 1.40 16.92
CA GLN A 198 -17.61 0.95 16.28
C GLN A 198 -17.61 1.29 14.78
N GLU A 199 -17.16 2.48 14.40
CA GLU A 199 -17.03 2.87 13.00
C GLU A 199 -16.02 2.01 12.26
N ALA A 200 -14.86 1.77 12.86
CA ALA A 200 -13.84 0.91 12.29
C ALA A 200 -14.34 -0.53 12.10
N ARG A 201 -15.07 -1.07 13.08
CA ARG A 201 -15.68 -2.40 13.01
C ARG A 201 -16.69 -2.52 11.87
N ILE A 202 -17.62 -1.56 11.78
CA ILE A 202 -18.66 -1.56 10.73
C ILE A 202 -18.02 -1.41 9.34
N ALA A 203 -17.08 -0.47 9.19
CA ALA A 203 -16.41 -0.23 7.92
C ALA A 203 -15.58 -1.45 7.49
N LEU A 204 -14.86 -2.08 8.42
CA LEU A 204 -14.08 -3.29 8.14
C LEU A 204 -14.98 -4.46 7.72
N ALA A 205 -16.09 -4.68 8.42
CA ALA A 205 -17.07 -5.71 8.07
C ALA A 205 -17.69 -5.48 6.67
N ALA A 206 -17.98 -4.23 6.32
CA ALA A 206 -18.57 -3.87 5.03
C ALA A 206 -17.58 -3.97 3.85
N THR A 207 -16.28 -3.76 4.08
CA THR A 207 -15.29 -3.59 3.00
C THR A 207 -14.24 -4.69 2.95
N GLY A 208 -14.10 -5.46 4.03
CA GLY A 208 -13.19 -6.59 4.17
C GLY A 208 -11.71 -6.22 4.35
N THR A 209 -11.33 -4.93 4.20
CA THR A 209 -9.92 -4.52 4.34
C THR A 209 -9.78 -3.13 4.96
N PRO A 210 -8.73 -2.87 5.79
CA PRO A 210 -8.52 -1.57 6.42
C PRO A 210 -8.44 -0.41 5.44
N GLY A 211 -7.72 -0.56 4.33
CA GLY A 211 -7.59 0.50 3.33
C GLY A 211 -8.93 0.91 2.72
N ARG A 212 -9.75 -0.07 2.31
CA ARG A 212 -11.11 0.20 1.81
C ARG A 212 -12.02 0.76 2.89
N ALA A 213 -11.84 0.34 4.15
CA ALA A 213 -12.59 0.89 5.28
C ALA A 213 -12.27 2.38 5.49
N VAL A 214 -11.01 2.77 5.39
CA VAL A 214 -10.58 4.17 5.45
C VAL A 214 -11.20 4.97 4.29
N GLU A 215 -11.10 4.50 3.06
CA GLU A 215 -11.74 5.14 1.90
C GLU A 215 -13.26 5.25 2.06
N PHE A 216 -13.89 4.20 2.58
CA PHE A 216 -15.32 4.18 2.87
C PHE A 216 -15.70 5.25 3.88
N LEU A 217 -14.94 5.43 4.95
CA LEU A 217 -15.22 6.41 5.99
C LEU A 217 -14.90 7.86 5.57
N GLN A 218 -13.93 8.05 4.67
CA GLN A 218 -13.53 9.37 4.16
C GLN A 218 -14.44 9.91 3.04
N SER A 219 -15.15 9.03 2.32
CA SER A 219 -16.00 9.45 1.20
C SER A 219 -17.21 10.27 1.67
N SER A 220 -17.34 11.51 1.18
CA SER A 220 -18.44 12.41 1.51
C SER A 220 -19.83 11.89 1.11
N THR A 221 -19.92 11.23 -0.04
CA THR A 221 -21.16 10.59 -0.53
C THR A 221 -21.58 9.45 0.40
N ARG A 222 -20.62 8.71 0.94
CA ARG A 222 -20.86 7.58 1.85
C ARG A 222 -21.17 8.04 3.29
N LYS A 223 -20.75 9.23 3.68
CA LYS A 223 -21.17 9.83 4.97
C LYS A 223 -22.69 10.02 5.05
N ASN A 224 -23.32 10.42 3.95
CA ASN A 224 -24.79 10.57 3.90
C ASN A 224 -25.51 9.22 3.92
N ILE A 225 -25.05 8.24 3.12
CA ILE A 225 -25.60 6.88 3.11
C ILE A 225 -25.41 6.22 4.48
N ARG A 226 -24.25 6.41 5.12
CA ARG A 226 -23.98 5.89 6.46
C ARG A 226 -24.93 6.49 7.50
N ARG A 227 -25.19 7.81 7.48
CA ARG A 227 -26.15 8.46 8.40
C ARG A 227 -27.53 7.86 8.22
N GLN A 228 -27.98 7.70 6.98
CA GLN A 228 -29.27 7.06 6.66
C GLN A 228 -29.35 5.60 7.14
N LEU A 229 -28.29 4.79 6.94
CA LEU A 229 -28.25 3.41 7.42
C LEU A 229 -28.28 3.33 8.94
N ILE A 230 -27.52 4.16 9.66
CA ILE A 230 -27.50 4.20 11.11
C ILE A 230 -28.89 4.60 11.64
N ASP A 231 -29.53 5.59 11.02
CA ASP A 231 -30.88 6.04 11.39
C ASP A 231 -31.92 4.94 11.15
N VAL A 232 -31.85 4.23 10.01
CA VAL A 232 -32.76 3.11 9.69
C VAL A 232 -32.57 1.94 10.67
N PHE A 233 -31.33 1.49 10.88
CA PHE A 233 -31.04 0.39 11.82
C PHE A 233 -31.32 0.79 13.27
N GLY A 234 -31.03 2.03 13.66
CA GLY A 234 -31.35 2.53 14.99
C GLY A 234 -32.85 2.63 15.27
N ASN A 235 -33.66 2.88 14.23
CA ASN A 235 -35.12 2.88 14.33
C ASN A 235 -35.72 1.47 14.36
N LEU A 236 -35.16 0.52 13.58
CA LEU A 236 -35.57 -0.88 13.62
C LEU A 236 -35.34 -1.52 14.99
N LEU A 237 -34.19 -1.26 15.61
CA LEU A 237 -33.86 -1.78 16.94
C LEU A 237 -34.68 -1.17 18.08
N ARG A 238 -35.31 0.02 17.85
CA ARG A 238 -36.20 0.66 18.84
C ARG A 238 -37.64 0.26 18.71
N ASN A 239 -38.06 -0.27 17.57
CA ASN A 239 -39.45 -0.71 17.33
C ASN A 239 -39.69 -2.17 17.69
N ASP A 240 -38.66 -2.93 18.10
CA ASP A 240 -38.75 -4.30 18.58
C ASP A 240 -38.73 -4.40 20.12
N SER A 241 -39.07 -3.33 20.84
CA SER A 241 -39.13 -3.29 22.31
C SER A 241 -40.53 -2.95 22.79
#